data_4a581236509817017806a5b6163b728b
#
_entry.id   4a581236509817017806a5b6163b728b
#
_cell.length_a   1.000
_cell.length_b   1.000
_cell.length_c   1.000
_cell.angle_alpha   90.00
_cell.angle_beta   90.00
_cell.angle_gamma   90.00
#
_symmetry.space_group_name_H-M   'P 1'
#
loop_
_entity.id
_entity.type
_entity.pdbx_description
1 polymer ?
#
loop_
_entity_poly.entity_id
_entity_poly.type
_entity_poly.pdbx_seq_one_letter_code
_entity_poly.pdbx_strand_id
1 'polypeptide(L)'
;MTTHELQQEILRLKKEKNVCILAHAYQSQAVLEVADYTGDSYGLSVQAAKTDAAGVIMCGVRFMAETCKILSPEKTVWLANQMAGCPMAEQLDLPALRALKAQYPGYATVAYINTTSALKTECDVCVTSSSAVNICRALDADKILFIPDPNLGSYVAAQLPEKQFAFYHGGCPRHMVVSAADVARARAAHPAAELLVHPECRAEVVAQADYVGSTTGIMAYAKKSAAREFIIGTENSIVEHLSFDCPDKSFYPLAVQLTCMNMKLTTLPDIYRCLLGTGGEQITLPADIMAGAGRCIRRMVELGG
;
A
#
# COMPACT_ATOMS: atom_id res chain seq x y z
N MET A 1 11.90 2.68 29.40
CA MET A 1 12.17 3.78 28.43
C MET A 1 10.87 4.47 28.09
N THR A 2 10.85 5.77 28.10
CA THR A 2 9.78 6.58 27.52
C THR A 2 9.76 6.43 25.99
N THR A 3 8.68 6.85 25.32
CA THR A 3 8.61 6.85 23.85
C THR A 3 9.78 7.58 23.21
N HIS A 4 10.11 8.76 23.73
CA HIS A 4 11.22 9.57 23.22
C HIS A 4 12.58 8.89 23.41
N GLU A 5 12.85 8.34 24.59
CA GLU A 5 14.10 7.58 24.82
C GLU A 5 14.23 6.40 23.86
N LEU A 6 13.13 5.68 23.62
CA LEU A 6 13.12 4.53 22.69
C LEU A 6 13.37 5.00 21.24
N GLN A 7 12.79 6.11 20.82
CA GLN A 7 13.04 6.70 19.51
C GLN A 7 14.52 7.11 19.34
N GLN A 8 15.11 7.77 20.33
CA GLN A 8 16.53 8.14 20.30
C GLN A 8 17.44 6.91 20.18
N GLU A 9 17.12 5.85 20.90
CA GLU A 9 17.90 4.60 20.85
C GLU A 9 17.74 3.89 19.49
N ILE A 10 16.54 3.87 18.90
CA ILE A 10 16.30 3.36 17.54
C ILE A 10 17.11 4.16 16.52
N LEU A 11 17.10 5.51 16.61
CA LEU A 11 17.85 6.39 15.71
C LEU A 11 19.37 6.20 15.83
N ARG A 12 19.87 5.88 17.03
CA ARG A 12 21.27 5.53 17.26
C ARG A 12 21.62 4.19 16.63
N LEU A 13 20.84 3.15 16.97
CA LEU A 13 21.09 1.77 16.54
C LEU A 13 21.00 1.60 15.01
N LYS A 14 20.03 2.24 14.35
CA LYS A 14 19.93 2.12 12.88
C LYS A 14 21.16 2.65 12.16
N LYS A 15 21.78 3.73 12.68
CA LYS A 15 23.03 4.28 12.14
C LYS A 15 24.21 3.34 12.38
N GLU A 16 24.37 2.85 13.62
CA GLU A 16 25.46 1.91 13.96
C GLU A 16 25.42 0.64 13.13
N LYS A 17 24.21 0.13 12.85
CA LYS A 17 24.03 -1.13 12.12
C LYS A 17 23.89 -0.95 10.62
N ASN A 18 23.97 0.26 10.12
CA ASN A 18 23.73 0.60 8.70
C ASN A 18 22.40 0.04 8.18
N VAL A 19 21.30 0.33 8.90
CA VAL A 19 19.94 -0.14 8.60
C VAL A 19 19.06 1.05 8.25
N CYS A 20 18.34 0.94 7.13
CA CYS A 20 17.32 1.88 6.70
C CYS A 20 15.94 1.42 7.20
N ILE A 21 15.19 2.30 7.83
CA ILE A 21 13.81 2.04 8.26
C ILE A 21 12.84 2.65 7.25
N LEU A 22 12.04 1.80 6.62
CA LEU A 22 10.98 2.19 5.68
C LEU A 22 9.62 2.03 6.36
N ALA A 23 8.80 3.07 6.41
CA ALA A 23 7.50 3.03 7.06
C ALA A 23 6.37 3.43 6.11
N HIS A 24 5.34 2.57 6.01
CA HIS A 24 4.14 2.91 5.27
C HIS A 24 3.39 4.06 5.96
N ALA A 25 2.78 4.95 5.18
CA ALA A 25 2.04 6.11 5.67
C ALA A 25 0.87 5.75 6.62
N TYR A 26 0.47 4.48 6.70
CA TYR A 26 -0.54 4.01 7.67
C TYR A 26 0.02 3.65 9.04
N GLN A 27 1.34 3.81 9.27
CA GLN A 27 1.94 3.59 10.58
C GLN A 27 1.59 4.74 11.54
N SER A 28 1.77 4.50 12.86
CA SER A 28 1.61 5.56 13.85
C SER A 28 2.67 6.65 13.68
N GLN A 29 2.35 7.86 14.10
CA GLN A 29 3.29 9.00 14.08
C GLN A 29 4.63 8.66 14.74
N ALA A 30 4.60 7.98 15.88
CA ALA A 30 5.81 7.59 16.61
C ALA A 30 6.74 6.69 15.78
N VAL A 31 6.20 5.80 14.93
CA VAL A 31 6.95 4.96 13.99
C VAL A 31 7.47 5.78 12.82
N LEU A 32 6.67 6.71 12.28
CA LEU A 32 7.11 7.56 11.17
C LEU A 32 8.29 8.46 11.57
N GLU A 33 8.35 8.93 12.81
CA GLU A 33 9.43 9.78 13.33
C GLU A 33 10.80 9.10 13.38
N VAL A 34 10.87 7.77 13.42
CA VAL A 34 12.14 7.04 13.37
C VAL A 34 12.48 6.49 11.99
N ALA A 35 11.54 6.58 11.03
CA ALA A 35 11.74 6.12 9.67
C ALA A 35 12.71 7.02 8.88
N ASP A 36 13.42 6.44 7.94
CA ASP A 36 14.24 7.18 6.97
C ASP A 36 13.40 7.65 5.78
N TYR A 37 12.41 6.83 5.41
CA TYR A 37 11.47 7.14 4.35
C TYR A 37 10.06 6.71 4.75
N THR A 38 9.09 7.54 4.41
CA THR A 38 7.67 7.29 4.59
C THR A 38 6.94 7.41 3.26
N GLY A 39 5.89 6.63 3.05
CA GLY A 39 5.14 6.68 1.80
C GLY A 39 4.20 5.50 1.59
N ASP A 40 3.80 5.31 0.33
CA ASP A 40 3.03 4.16 -0.10
C ASP A 40 3.92 2.98 -0.52
N SER A 41 3.30 1.86 -0.89
CA SER A 41 4.02 0.63 -1.25
C SER A 41 4.97 0.80 -2.43
N TYR A 42 4.61 1.64 -3.43
CA TYR A 42 5.46 1.88 -4.60
C TYR A 42 6.71 2.69 -4.21
N GLY A 43 6.50 3.85 -3.60
CA GLY A 43 7.58 4.74 -3.20
C GLY A 43 8.59 4.05 -2.29
N LEU A 44 8.11 3.28 -1.30
CA LEU A 44 8.98 2.55 -0.38
C LEU A 44 9.77 1.44 -1.07
N SER A 45 9.17 0.74 -2.04
CA SER A 45 9.89 -0.29 -2.82
C SER A 45 11.03 0.30 -3.65
N VAL A 46 10.81 1.47 -4.25
CA VAL A 46 11.86 2.22 -4.98
C VAL A 46 12.96 2.69 -4.03
N GLN A 47 12.59 3.18 -2.84
CA GLN A 47 13.58 3.62 -1.85
C GLN A 47 14.40 2.47 -1.29
N ALA A 48 13.80 1.28 -1.09
CA ALA A 48 14.52 0.08 -0.69
C ALA A 48 15.66 -0.27 -1.67
N ALA A 49 15.39 -0.12 -2.98
CA ALA A 49 16.40 -0.38 -4.01
C ALA A 49 17.50 0.69 -4.06
N LYS A 50 17.18 1.95 -3.73
CA LYS A 50 18.11 3.08 -3.85
C LYS A 50 18.99 3.32 -2.63
N THR A 51 18.57 2.90 -1.44
CA THR A 51 19.34 3.15 -0.21
C THR A 51 20.67 2.40 -0.24
N ASP A 52 21.74 3.02 0.28
CA ASP A 52 23.06 2.40 0.45
C ASP A 52 23.16 1.55 1.72
N ALA A 53 22.10 1.50 2.54
CA ALA A 53 22.07 0.70 3.75
C ALA A 53 22.21 -0.80 3.44
N ALA A 54 22.96 -1.52 4.28
CA ALA A 54 23.15 -2.97 4.17
C ALA A 54 21.89 -3.76 4.55
N GLY A 55 21.03 -3.16 5.37
CA GLY A 55 19.77 -3.75 5.82
C GLY A 55 18.59 -2.81 5.74
N VAL A 56 17.40 -3.37 5.64
CA VAL A 56 16.12 -2.65 5.59
C VAL A 56 15.17 -3.23 6.62
N ILE A 57 14.58 -2.40 7.48
CA ILE A 57 13.44 -2.77 8.30
C ILE A 57 12.19 -2.19 7.67
N MET A 58 11.24 -3.05 7.28
CA MET A 58 9.94 -2.67 6.76
C MET A 58 8.92 -2.56 7.91
N CYS A 59 8.46 -1.35 8.17
CA CYS A 59 7.33 -1.03 9.03
C CYS A 59 6.06 -0.94 8.15
N GLY A 60 5.42 -2.06 7.94
CA GLY A 60 4.29 -2.26 7.05
C GLY A 60 3.80 -3.69 7.14
N VAL A 61 3.36 -4.26 6.02
CA VAL A 61 2.87 -5.63 5.96
C VAL A 61 3.76 -6.53 5.09
N ARG A 62 3.60 -7.85 5.23
CA ARG A 62 4.47 -8.89 4.67
C ARG A 62 4.81 -8.70 3.20
N PHE A 63 3.82 -8.52 2.31
CA PHE A 63 4.09 -8.40 0.87
C PHE A 63 5.00 -7.20 0.53
N MET A 64 5.00 -6.14 1.35
CA MET A 64 5.88 -4.99 1.18
C MET A 64 7.34 -5.36 1.51
N ALA A 65 7.57 -6.08 2.61
CA ALA A 65 8.91 -6.57 2.97
C ALA A 65 9.43 -7.57 1.93
N GLU A 66 8.57 -8.47 1.43
CA GLU A 66 8.91 -9.38 0.34
C GLU A 66 9.27 -8.63 -0.95
N THR A 67 8.50 -7.58 -1.30
CA THR A 67 8.79 -6.73 -2.47
C THR A 67 10.13 -6.03 -2.33
N CYS A 68 10.46 -5.50 -1.14
CA CYS A 68 11.77 -4.93 -0.86
C CYS A 68 12.90 -5.97 -1.04
N LYS A 69 12.72 -7.19 -0.54
CA LYS A 69 13.69 -8.28 -0.70
C LYS A 69 13.90 -8.68 -2.16
N ILE A 70 12.82 -8.72 -2.95
CA ILE A 70 12.88 -9.06 -4.38
C ILE A 70 13.62 -7.99 -5.18
N LEU A 71 13.42 -6.72 -4.87
CA LEU A 71 14.09 -5.60 -5.56
C LEU A 71 15.52 -5.36 -5.08
N SER A 72 15.86 -5.81 -3.88
CA SER A 72 17.19 -5.65 -3.26
C SER A 72 17.67 -7.00 -2.70
N PRO A 73 17.95 -7.99 -3.56
CA PRO A 73 18.25 -9.36 -3.13
C PRO A 73 19.54 -9.46 -2.31
N GLU A 74 20.45 -8.52 -2.47
CA GLU A 74 21.72 -8.43 -1.72
C GLU A 74 21.52 -7.93 -0.28
N LYS A 75 20.45 -7.20 0.01
CA LYS A 75 20.20 -6.61 1.33
C LYS A 75 19.51 -7.60 2.27
N THR A 76 19.82 -7.46 3.55
CA THR A 76 19.01 -8.12 4.58
C THR A 76 17.76 -7.30 4.82
N VAL A 77 16.57 -7.92 4.63
CA VAL A 77 15.28 -7.25 4.82
C VAL A 77 14.54 -7.92 5.97
N TRP A 78 14.04 -7.12 6.90
CA TRP A 78 13.21 -7.55 8.01
C TRP A 78 11.81 -6.95 7.92
N LEU A 79 10.80 -7.76 8.20
CA LEU A 79 9.46 -7.31 8.58
C LEU A 79 9.48 -7.04 10.08
N ALA A 80 9.19 -5.81 10.50
CA ALA A 80 9.32 -5.40 11.90
C ALA A 80 8.44 -6.22 12.85
N ASN A 81 7.22 -6.59 12.43
CA ASN A 81 6.33 -7.48 13.17
C ASN A 81 5.86 -8.63 12.26
N GLN A 82 6.23 -9.86 12.60
CA GLN A 82 5.94 -11.07 11.80
C GLN A 82 4.44 -11.35 11.61
N MET A 83 3.57 -10.84 12.49
CA MET A 83 2.12 -11.00 12.41
C MET A 83 1.45 -9.99 11.45
N ALA A 84 2.21 -9.02 10.93
CA ALA A 84 1.69 -7.99 10.05
C ALA A 84 1.47 -8.53 8.63
N GLY A 85 0.44 -9.35 8.44
CA GLY A 85 -0.06 -9.81 7.14
C GLY A 85 -1.00 -8.80 6.48
N CYS A 86 -1.49 -9.12 5.29
CA CYS A 86 -2.51 -8.33 4.59
C CYS A 86 -3.64 -9.23 4.13
N PRO A 87 -4.85 -9.15 4.75
CA PRO A 87 -5.97 -10.01 4.37
C PRO A 87 -6.35 -9.93 2.90
N MET A 88 -6.19 -8.77 2.26
CA MET A 88 -6.39 -8.64 0.81
C MET A 88 -5.33 -9.41 0.02
N ALA A 89 -4.08 -9.36 0.43
CA ALA A 89 -3.00 -10.03 -0.29
C ALA A 89 -3.08 -11.56 -0.20
N GLU A 90 -3.70 -12.07 0.85
CA GLU A 90 -3.73 -13.49 1.21
C GLU A 90 -5.04 -14.20 0.83
N GLN A 91 -6.03 -13.48 0.27
CA GLN A 91 -7.36 -14.03 -0.04
C GLN A 91 -7.41 -14.89 -1.31
N LEU A 92 -6.41 -14.80 -2.20
CA LEU A 92 -6.30 -15.57 -3.43
C LEU A 92 -5.06 -16.46 -3.35
N ASP A 93 -5.18 -17.73 -3.68
CA ASP A 93 -4.07 -18.68 -3.78
C ASP A 93 -3.73 -19.03 -5.25
N LEU A 94 -2.61 -19.73 -5.47
CA LEU A 94 -2.18 -20.12 -6.81
C LEU A 94 -3.17 -21.05 -7.54
N PRO A 95 -3.75 -22.10 -6.91
CA PRO A 95 -4.76 -22.94 -7.55
C PRO A 95 -5.96 -22.11 -8.02
N ALA A 96 -6.48 -21.21 -7.21
CA ALA A 96 -7.61 -20.35 -7.56
C ALA A 96 -7.25 -19.35 -8.67
N LEU A 97 -6.03 -18.78 -8.65
CA LEU A 97 -5.55 -17.92 -9.74
C LEU A 97 -5.47 -18.70 -11.06
N ARG A 98 -4.94 -19.92 -11.07
CA ARG A 98 -4.87 -20.76 -12.26
C ARG A 98 -6.25 -21.09 -12.81
N ALA A 99 -7.19 -21.44 -11.94
CA ALA A 99 -8.58 -21.70 -12.32
C ALA A 99 -9.24 -20.43 -12.91
N LEU A 100 -8.97 -19.25 -12.34
CA LEU A 100 -9.45 -17.99 -12.85
C LEU A 100 -8.86 -17.66 -14.24
N LYS A 101 -7.55 -17.80 -14.42
CA LYS A 101 -6.88 -17.59 -15.72
C LYS A 101 -7.42 -18.52 -16.80
N ALA A 102 -7.79 -19.76 -16.46
CA ALA A 102 -8.40 -20.71 -17.40
C ALA A 102 -9.79 -20.25 -17.89
N GLN A 103 -10.52 -19.46 -17.11
CA GLN A 103 -11.80 -18.85 -17.51
C GLN A 103 -11.63 -17.63 -18.43
N TYR A 104 -10.45 -17.01 -18.40
CA TYR A 104 -10.13 -15.80 -19.18
C TYR A 104 -8.88 -16.01 -20.07
N PRO A 105 -8.96 -16.91 -21.07
CA PRO A 105 -7.83 -17.18 -21.94
C PRO A 105 -7.45 -15.92 -22.76
N GLY A 106 -6.16 -15.65 -22.84
CA GLY A 106 -5.63 -14.49 -23.58
C GLY A 106 -5.73 -13.16 -22.84
N TYR A 107 -6.15 -13.15 -21.56
CA TYR A 107 -6.09 -11.94 -20.73
C TYR A 107 -4.71 -11.80 -20.11
N ALA A 108 -4.12 -10.61 -20.15
CA ALA A 108 -2.94 -10.29 -19.35
C ALA A 108 -3.34 -10.17 -17.86
N THR A 109 -2.61 -10.85 -17.00
CA THR A 109 -2.88 -10.85 -15.55
C THR A 109 -2.15 -9.69 -14.89
N VAL A 110 -2.89 -8.68 -14.47
CA VAL A 110 -2.39 -7.51 -13.73
C VAL A 110 -2.63 -7.70 -12.25
N ALA A 111 -1.57 -7.75 -11.47
CA ALA A 111 -1.65 -7.92 -10.03
C ALA A 111 -1.47 -6.59 -9.29
N TYR A 112 -2.47 -6.17 -8.53
CA TYR A 112 -2.22 -5.17 -7.51
C TYR A 112 -1.11 -5.67 -6.58
N ILE A 113 -0.18 -4.82 -6.19
CA ILE A 113 1.01 -5.19 -5.40
C ILE A 113 0.66 -5.92 -4.10
N ASN A 114 -0.56 -5.67 -3.59
CA ASN A 114 -1.15 -6.33 -2.44
C ASN A 114 -1.58 -7.78 -2.77
N THR A 115 -0.63 -8.58 -3.18
CA THR A 115 -0.70 -10.03 -3.42
C THR A 115 0.53 -10.70 -2.86
N THR A 116 0.49 -12.03 -2.64
CA THR A 116 1.67 -12.79 -2.21
C THR A 116 2.73 -12.86 -3.31
N SER A 117 4.00 -13.03 -2.94
CA SER A 117 5.07 -13.22 -3.92
C SER A 117 4.88 -14.46 -4.79
N ALA A 118 4.24 -15.51 -4.24
CA ALA A 118 3.89 -16.70 -5.01
C ALA A 118 2.93 -16.38 -6.15
N LEU A 119 1.86 -15.61 -5.91
CA LEU A 119 0.91 -15.20 -6.96
C LEU A 119 1.58 -14.37 -8.05
N LYS A 120 2.51 -13.48 -7.67
CA LYS A 120 3.25 -12.63 -8.61
C LYS A 120 4.08 -13.42 -9.62
N THR A 121 4.46 -14.68 -9.32
CA THR A 121 5.22 -15.52 -10.25
C THR A 121 4.42 -15.84 -11.52
N GLU A 122 3.09 -15.83 -11.44
CA GLU A 122 2.16 -16.16 -12.53
C GLU A 122 1.43 -14.93 -13.11
N CYS A 123 1.84 -13.74 -12.72
CA CYS A 123 1.27 -12.49 -13.22
C CYS A 123 2.22 -11.80 -14.21
N ASP A 124 1.65 -11.05 -15.15
CA ASP A 124 2.40 -10.37 -16.21
C ASP A 124 3.04 -9.08 -15.72
N VAL A 125 2.35 -8.35 -14.85
CA VAL A 125 2.82 -7.09 -14.26
C VAL A 125 2.15 -6.82 -12.93
N CYS A 126 2.88 -6.19 -12.00
CA CYS A 126 2.28 -5.59 -10.81
C CYS A 126 1.88 -4.13 -11.06
N VAL A 127 0.94 -3.65 -10.26
CA VAL A 127 0.54 -2.25 -10.21
C VAL A 127 0.35 -1.81 -8.75
N THR A 128 0.40 -0.50 -8.52
CA THR A 128 -0.04 0.11 -7.25
C THR A 128 -1.21 1.05 -7.54
N SER A 129 -1.90 1.52 -6.51
CA SER A 129 -2.99 2.49 -6.69
C SER A 129 -2.55 3.78 -7.39
N SER A 130 -1.27 4.14 -7.28
CA SER A 130 -0.70 5.32 -7.97
C SER A 130 -0.33 5.06 -9.43
N SER A 131 0.01 3.83 -9.81
CA SER A 131 0.53 3.49 -11.13
C SER A 131 -0.44 2.69 -12.01
N ALA A 132 -1.52 2.16 -11.45
CA ALA A 132 -2.39 1.18 -12.12
C ALA A 132 -2.95 1.67 -13.46
N VAL A 133 -3.46 2.90 -13.54
CA VAL A 133 -4.03 3.45 -14.78
C VAL A 133 -2.95 3.56 -15.85
N ASN A 134 -1.78 4.10 -15.50
CA ASN A 134 -0.69 4.32 -16.46
C ASN A 134 -0.10 3.00 -16.97
N ILE A 135 0.13 2.04 -16.08
CA ILE A 135 0.66 0.72 -16.44
C ILE A 135 -0.35 -0.05 -17.30
N CYS A 136 -1.63 -0.09 -16.90
CA CYS A 136 -2.66 -0.77 -17.71
C CYS A 136 -2.84 -0.12 -19.09
N ARG A 137 -2.67 1.20 -19.20
CA ARG A 137 -2.69 1.91 -20.47
C ARG A 137 -1.50 1.52 -21.35
N ALA A 138 -0.29 1.49 -20.77
CA ALA A 138 0.96 1.17 -21.48
C ALA A 138 1.12 -0.33 -21.81
N LEU A 139 0.31 -1.20 -21.19
CA LEU A 139 0.39 -2.63 -21.41
C LEU A 139 -0.14 -2.97 -22.81
N ASP A 140 0.68 -3.69 -23.60
CA ASP A 140 0.30 -4.21 -24.91
C ASP A 140 -0.64 -5.43 -24.76
N ALA A 141 -1.86 -5.15 -24.32
CA ALA A 141 -2.94 -6.12 -24.14
C ALA A 141 -4.29 -5.38 -24.07
N ASP A 142 -5.25 -5.82 -24.89
CA ASP A 142 -6.62 -5.27 -24.88
C ASP A 142 -7.48 -5.87 -23.78
N LYS A 143 -7.09 -7.04 -23.25
CA LYS A 143 -7.83 -7.80 -22.25
C LYS A 143 -7.00 -7.95 -20.98
N ILE A 144 -7.55 -7.54 -19.86
CA ILE A 144 -6.87 -7.51 -18.56
C ILE A 144 -7.68 -8.27 -17.52
N LEU A 145 -7.04 -9.26 -16.89
CA LEU A 145 -7.51 -9.89 -15.67
C LEU A 145 -6.87 -9.18 -14.47
N PHE A 146 -7.65 -8.40 -13.73
CA PHE A 146 -7.18 -7.60 -12.62
C PHE A 146 -7.45 -8.31 -11.29
N ILE A 147 -6.41 -8.47 -10.47
CA ILE A 147 -6.44 -9.15 -9.17
C ILE A 147 -5.73 -8.30 -8.10
N PRO A 148 -6.01 -8.47 -6.80
CA PRO A 148 -7.14 -9.14 -6.20
C PRO A 148 -8.29 -8.17 -5.84
N ASP A 149 -8.17 -6.87 -6.14
CA ASP A 149 -9.12 -5.82 -5.75
C ASP A 149 -9.98 -5.36 -6.94
N PRO A 150 -11.28 -5.75 -6.98
CA PRO A 150 -12.18 -5.35 -8.06
C PRO A 150 -12.56 -3.87 -8.01
N ASN A 151 -12.46 -3.19 -6.86
CA ASN A 151 -12.79 -1.77 -6.75
C ASN A 151 -11.71 -0.93 -7.45
N LEU A 152 -10.43 -1.16 -7.12
CA LEU A 152 -9.32 -0.55 -7.84
C LEU A 152 -9.36 -0.92 -9.33
N GLY A 153 -9.61 -2.20 -9.65
CA GLY A 153 -9.74 -2.66 -11.03
C GLY A 153 -10.86 -1.94 -11.78
N SER A 154 -12.02 -1.77 -11.16
CA SER A 154 -13.16 -1.05 -11.76
C SER A 154 -12.86 0.44 -11.96
N TYR A 155 -12.17 1.07 -11.01
CA TYR A 155 -11.70 2.44 -11.15
C TYR A 155 -10.74 2.58 -12.36
N VAL A 156 -9.82 1.64 -12.53
CA VAL A 156 -8.89 1.61 -13.68
C VAL A 156 -9.65 1.39 -14.99
N ALA A 157 -10.59 0.43 -15.01
CA ALA A 157 -11.41 0.13 -16.18
C ALA A 157 -12.23 1.35 -16.65
N ALA A 158 -12.78 2.12 -15.71
CA ALA A 158 -13.50 3.36 -16.03
C ALA A 158 -12.62 4.44 -16.70
N GLN A 159 -11.29 4.40 -16.46
CA GLN A 159 -10.31 5.30 -17.10
C GLN A 159 -9.78 4.78 -18.45
N LEU A 160 -10.07 3.52 -18.79
CA LEU A 160 -9.57 2.82 -19.97
C LEU A 160 -10.73 2.06 -20.67
N PRO A 161 -11.76 2.77 -21.15
CA PRO A 161 -12.94 2.15 -21.74
C PRO A 161 -12.66 1.36 -23.03
N GLU A 162 -11.50 1.56 -23.63
CA GLU A 162 -11.02 0.84 -24.82
C GLU A 162 -10.51 -0.57 -24.51
N LYS A 163 -10.25 -0.89 -23.21
CA LYS A 163 -9.74 -2.20 -22.78
C LYS A 163 -10.84 -3.02 -22.07
N GLN A 164 -10.79 -4.33 -22.24
CA GLN A 164 -11.71 -5.24 -21.59
C GLN A 164 -11.13 -5.74 -20.26
N PHE A 165 -11.88 -5.58 -19.19
CA PHE A 165 -11.46 -6.04 -17.86
C PHE A 165 -12.29 -7.21 -17.34
N ALA A 166 -11.60 -8.13 -16.68
CA ALA A 166 -12.17 -9.14 -15.81
C ALA A 166 -11.56 -9.01 -14.41
N PHE A 167 -12.31 -9.37 -13.37
CA PHE A 167 -11.90 -9.15 -12.00
C PHE A 167 -12.00 -10.40 -11.15
N TYR A 168 -11.07 -10.54 -10.19
CA TYR A 168 -11.29 -11.39 -9.04
C TYR A 168 -12.20 -10.70 -8.04
N HIS A 169 -13.14 -11.43 -7.42
CA HIS A 169 -14.11 -10.87 -6.47
C HIS A 169 -13.57 -10.90 -5.04
N GLY A 170 -12.51 -10.16 -4.79
CA GLY A 170 -11.91 -9.95 -3.48
C GLY A 170 -11.99 -8.49 -3.05
N GLY A 171 -10.92 -7.97 -2.43
CA GLY A 171 -10.76 -6.56 -2.09
C GLY A 171 -10.33 -6.29 -0.66
N CYS A 172 -10.05 -5.04 -0.34
CA CYS A 172 -9.62 -4.62 0.98
C CYS A 172 -10.80 -4.62 1.97
N PRO A 173 -10.79 -5.46 3.04
CA PRO A 173 -11.91 -5.52 3.98
C PRO A 173 -12.15 -4.20 4.74
N ARG A 174 -11.16 -3.27 4.76
CA ARG A 174 -11.31 -1.96 5.40
C ARG A 174 -12.00 -0.95 4.50
N HIS A 175 -11.67 -0.93 3.21
CA HIS A 175 -12.32 -0.02 2.26
C HIS A 175 -13.70 -0.53 1.80
N MET A 176 -13.90 -1.85 1.74
CA MET A 176 -15.17 -2.45 1.32
C MET A 176 -16.33 -2.26 2.29
N VAL A 177 -16.09 -1.98 3.58
CA VAL A 177 -17.17 -1.77 4.55
C VAL A 177 -17.78 -0.38 4.49
N VAL A 178 -17.11 0.57 3.83
CA VAL A 178 -17.60 1.94 3.70
C VAL A 178 -18.65 2.02 2.59
N SER A 179 -19.73 2.72 2.88
CA SER A 179 -20.93 2.82 2.03
C SER A 179 -21.29 4.26 1.67
N ALA A 180 -22.22 4.42 0.72
CA ALA A 180 -22.80 5.72 0.40
C ALA A 180 -23.47 6.40 1.62
N ALA A 181 -24.00 5.61 2.56
CA ALA A 181 -24.59 6.16 3.78
C ALA A 181 -23.53 6.78 4.71
N ASP A 182 -22.30 6.24 4.72
CA ASP A 182 -21.17 6.83 5.46
C ASP A 182 -20.78 8.17 4.84
N VAL A 183 -20.75 8.26 3.51
CA VAL A 183 -20.52 9.52 2.78
C VAL A 183 -21.59 10.56 3.12
N ALA A 184 -22.86 10.18 3.07
CA ALA A 184 -23.95 11.09 3.38
C ALA A 184 -23.87 11.65 4.82
N ARG A 185 -23.51 10.79 5.80
CA ARG A 185 -23.31 11.23 7.20
C ARG A 185 -22.12 12.20 7.33
N ALA A 186 -20.99 11.87 6.71
CA ALA A 186 -19.79 12.69 6.79
C ALA A 186 -20.01 14.05 6.14
N ARG A 187 -20.65 14.12 4.95
CA ARG A 187 -20.97 15.37 4.28
C ARG A 187 -22.01 16.20 5.05
N ALA A 188 -22.99 15.55 5.72
CA ALA A 188 -23.94 16.27 6.58
C ALA A 188 -23.26 16.90 7.81
N ALA A 189 -22.24 16.22 8.37
CA ALA A 189 -21.46 16.74 9.49
C ALA A 189 -20.46 17.83 9.06
N HIS A 190 -19.93 17.74 7.84
CA HIS A 190 -18.88 18.62 7.32
C HIS A 190 -19.22 19.09 5.89
N PRO A 191 -20.24 19.95 5.72
CA PRO A 191 -20.79 20.29 4.41
C PRO A 191 -19.85 21.09 3.51
N ALA A 192 -18.83 21.75 4.07
CA ALA A 192 -17.81 22.49 3.32
C ALA A 192 -16.58 21.63 2.94
N ALA A 193 -16.49 20.41 3.45
CA ALA A 193 -15.30 19.57 3.25
C ALA A 193 -15.30 18.87 1.91
N GLU A 194 -14.15 18.88 1.22
CA GLU A 194 -13.90 18.04 0.04
C GLU A 194 -13.71 16.56 0.47
N LEU A 195 -14.34 15.63 -0.24
CA LEU A 195 -14.22 14.19 -0.01
C LEU A 195 -13.11 13.60 -0.87
N LEU A 196 -12.04 13.13 -0.22
CA LEU A 196 -10.90 12.49 -0.88
C LEU A 196 -10.91 11.00 -0.57
N VAL A 197 -11.00 10.13 -1.58
CA VAL A 197 -11.12 8.68 -1.36
C VAL A 197 -10.04 7.87 -2.08
N HIS A 198 -9.70 6.73 -1.49
CA HIS A 198 -8.86 5.73 -2.13
C HIS A 198 -9.69 4.87 -3.10
N PRO A 199 -9.17 4.49 -4.30
CA PRO A 199 -9.91 3.70 -5.28
C PRO A 199 -10.22 2.25 -4.84
N GLU A 200 -9.72 1.78 -3.69
CA GLU A 200 -10.17 0.54 -3.05
C GLU A 200 -11.58 0.66 -2.43
N CYS A 201 -12.12 1.87 -2.27
CA CYS A 201 -13.49 2.07 -1.84
C CYS A 201 -14.46 1.59 -2.93
N ARG A 202 -15.69 1.20 -2.49
CA ARG A 202 -16.76 0.79 -3.40
C ARG A 202 -17.05 1.89 -4.44
N ALA A 203 -17.50 1.49 -5.62
CA ALA A 203 -17.81 2.41 -6.72
C ALA A 203 -18.82 3.49 -6.31
N GLU A 204 -19.80 3.17 -5.46
CA GLU A 204 -20.78 4.12 -4.93
C GLU A 204 -20.17 5.21 -4.03
N VAL A 205 -19.03 4.94 -3.39
CA VAL A 205 -18.26 5.90 -2.59
C VAL A 205 -17.37 6.74 -3.50
N VAL A 206 -16.65 6.08 -4.42
CA VAL A 206 -15.77 6.71 -5.42
C VAL A 206 -16.56 7.70 -6.29
N ALA A 207 -17.77 7.38 -6.69
CA ALA A 207 -18.63 8.24 -7.53
C ALA A 207 -19.03 9.56 -6.83
N GLN A 208 -18.93 9.64 -5.52
CA GLN A 208 -19.28 10.83 -4.73
C GLN A 208 -18.05 11.66 -4.31
N ALA A 209 -16.84 11.22 -4.67
CA ALA A 209 -15.61 11.87 -4.25
C ALA A 209 -15.30 13.11 -5.08
N ASP A 210 -14.74 14.12 -4.44
CA ASP A 210 -14.18 15.30 -5.10
C ASP A 210 -12.78 14.99 -5.67
N TYR A 211 -12.07 14.04 -5.04
CA TYR A 211 -10.79 13.52 -5.53
C TYR A 211 -10.66 12.02 -5.25
N VAL A 212 -10.16 11.28 -6.23
CA VAL A 212 -9.83 9.85 -6.10
C VAL A 212 -8.35 9.65 -6.40
N GLY A 213 -7.63 9.02 -5.49
CA GLY A 213 -6.19 8.79 -5.68
C GLY A 213 -5.58 7.82 -4.68
N SER A 214 -4.30 7.51 -4.90
CA SER A 214 -3.49 6.74 -3.94
C SER A 214 -3.34 7.48 -2.61
N THR A 215 -2.85 6.80 -1.59
CA THR A 215 -2.56 7.41 -0.28
C THR A 215 -1.70 8.68 -0.41
N THR A 216 -0.59 8.57 -1.13
CA THR A 216 0.30 9.73 -1.37
C THR A 216 -0.36 10.79 -2.24
N GLY A 217 -1.20 10.38 -3.21
CA GLY A 217 -2.00 11.29 -4.02
C GLY A 217 -3.00 12.11 -3.19
N ILE A 218 -3.74 11.46 -2.30
CA ILE A 218 -4.67 12.11 -1.35
C ILE A 218 -3.91 13.13 -0.49
N MET A 219 -2.78 12.74 0.09
CA MET A 219 -1.97 13.63 0.92
C MET A 219 -1.44 14.83 0.12
N ALA A 220 -0.96 14.60 -1.10
CA ALA A 220 -0.45 15.66 -1.95
C ALA A 220 -1.55 16.62 -2.41
N TYR A 221 -2.73 16.10 -2.74
CA TYR A 221 -3.90 16.91 -3.09
C TYR A 221 -4.32 17.80 -1.92
N ALA A 222 -4.51 17.20 -0.74
CA ALA A 222 -4.94 17.93 0.47
C ALA A 222 -3.97 19.05 0.85
N LYS A 223 -2.65 18.83 0.71
CA LYS A 223 -1.61 19.85 0.97
C LYS A 223 -1.68 21.01 -0.02
N LYS A 224 -1.96 20.74 -1.30
CA LYS A 224 -1.95 21.74 -2.39
C LYS A 224 -3.29 22.46 -2.59
N SER A 225 -4.42 21.82 -2.26
CA SER A 225 -5.75 22.38 -2.44
C SER A 225 -5.93 23.68 -1.65
N ALA A 226 -6.69 24.61 -2.20
CA ALA A 226 -7.11 25.82 -1.50
C ALA A 226 -8.21 25.58 -0.45
N ALA A 227 -8.87 24.40 -0.50
CA ALA A 227 -9.87 24.01 0.49
C ALA A 227 -9.25 23.90 1.89
N ARG A 228 -10.06 24.14 2.91
CA ARG A 228 -9.65 24.14 4.31
C ARG A 228 -10.15 22.94 5.10
N GLU A 229 -11.11 22.21 4.56
CA GLU A 229 -11.75 21.09 5.22
C GLU A 229 -11.79 19.87 4.28
N PHE A 230 -11.46 18.71 4.81
CA PHE A 230 -11.38 17.49 4.03
C PHE A 230 -11.95 16.29 4.80
N ILE A 231 -12.76 15.47 4.12
CA ILE A 231 -13.16 14.15 4.57
C ILE A 231 -12.25 13.13 3.90
N ILE A 232 -11.58 12.30 4.69
CA ILE A 232 -10.57 11.35 4.20
C ILE A 232 -11.15 9.94 4.15
N GLY A 233 -11.32 9.41 2.95
CA GLY A 233 -11.84 8.08 2.64
C GLY A 233 -10.73 7.06 2.37
N THR A 234 -9.74 6.98 3.26
CA THR A 234 -8.73 5.92 3.31
C THR A 234 -8.37 5.65 4.77
N GLU A 235 -7.30 4.91 5.05
CA GLU A 235 -6.88 4.54 6.40
C GLU A 235 -6.68 5.76 7.30
N ASN A 236 -7.24 5.68 8.51
CA ASN A 236 -7.46 6.84 9.40
C ASN A 236 -6.18 7.54 9.90
N SER A 237 -5.00 6.90 9.85
CA SER A 237 -3.73 7.58 10.17
C SER A 237 -3.47 8.77 9.25
N ILE A 238 -4.02 8.75 8.03
CA ILE A 238 -3.82 9.85 7.08
C ILE A 238 -4.48 11.15 7.60
N VAL A 239 -5.58 11.04 8.34
CA VAL A 239 -6.21 12.19 9.03
C VAL A 239 -5.24 12.78 10.05
N GLU A 240 -4.63 11.92 10.88
CA GLU A 240 -3.68 12.36 11.92
C GLU A 240 -2.45 13.04 11.30
N HIS A 241 -1.85 12.40 10.29
CA HIS A 241 -0.65 12.94 9.63
C HIS A 241 -0.91 14.25 8.90
N LEU A 242 -2.04 14.36 8.19
CA LEU A 242 -2.42 15.60 7.52
C LEU A 242 -2.72 16.71 8.51
N SER A 243 -3.36 16.40 9.65
CA SER A 243 -3.61 17.39 10.71
C SER A 243 -2.32 17.91 11.33
N PHE A 244 -1.30 17.04 11.42
CA PHE A 244 0.03 17.41 11.90
C PHE A 244 0.79 18.26 10.85
N ASP A 245 0.76 17.84 9.59
CA ASP A 245 1.49 18.50 8.50
C ASP A 245 0.86 19.84 8.06
N CYS A 246 -0.46 19.99 8.23
CA CYS A 246 -1.24 21.15 7.77
C CYS A 246 -2.13 21.68 8.89
N PRO A 247 -1.55 22.32 9.93
CA PRO A 247 -2.29 22.77 11.11
C PRO A 247 -3.32 23.89 10.83
N ASP A 248 -3.29 24.46 9.64
CA ASP A 248 -4.23 25.47 9.14
C ASP A 248 -5.46 24.86 8.43
N LYS A 249 -5.55 23.53 8.35
CA LYS A 249 -6.63 22.78 7.69
C LYS A 249 -7.27 21.79 8.67
N SER A 250 -8.49 21.38 8.36
CA SER A 250 -9.25 20.41 9.15
C SER A 250 -9.46 19.11 8.36
N PHE A 251 -9.23 17.98 9.01
CA PHE A 251 -9.33 16.66 8.39
C PHE A 251 -10.24 15.77 9.23
N TYR A 252 -11.17 15.10 8.57
CA TYR A 252 -12.19 14.27 9.20
C TYR A 252 -12.15 12.86 8.60
N PRO A 253 -12.23 11.80 9.41
CA PRO A 253 -12.31 10.44 8.87
C PRO A 253 -13.68 10.23 8.23
N LEU A 254 -13.74 9.61 7.05
CA LEU A 254 -15.00 9.21 6.42
C LEU A 254 -15.72 8.18 7.29
N ALA A 255 -14.99 7.23 7.88
CA ALA A 255 -15.55 6.21 8.76
C ALA A 255 -14.47 5.67 9.72
N VAL A 256 -14.86 5.36 10.96
CA VAL A 256 -13.94 4.78 11.96
C VAL A 256 -13.43 3.39 11.57
N GLN A 257 -14.17 2.66 10.73
CA GLN A 257 -13.82 1.33 10.23
C GLN A 257 -12.61 1.33 9.28
N LEU A 258 -12.21 2.49 8.76
CA LEU A 258 -11.04 2.65 7.91
C LEU A 258 -9.69 2.54 8.67
N THR A 259 -9.67 1.92 9.83
CA THR A 259 -8.44 1.63 10.57
C THR A 259 -7.92 0.23 10.21
N CYS A 260 -6.71 0.15 9.67
CA CYS A 260 -6.07 -1.11 9.32
C CYS A 260 -5.30 -1.68 10.52
N MET A 261 -5.91 -2.64 11.23
CA MET A 261 -5.29 -3.26 12.41
C MET A 261 -3.95 -3.93 12.10
N ASN A 262 -3.80 -4.53 10.92
CA ASN A 262 -2.56 -5.18 10.50
C ASN A 262 -1.39 -4.19 10.36
N MET A 263 -1.66 -2.98 9.86
CA MET A 263 -0.65 -1.91 9.81
C MET A 263 -0.31 -1.36 11.20
N LYS A 264 -1.21 -1.49 12.19
CA LYS A 264 -0.98 -1.04 13.58
C LYS A 264 -0.24 -2.06 14.45
N LEU A 265 0.03 -3.27 13.94
CA LEU A 265 0.80 -4.27 14.67
C LEU A 265 2.26 -3.87 14.87
N THR A 266 2.83 -3.12 13.94
CA THR A 266 4.21 -2.63 14.07
C THR A 266 4.27 -1.47 15.07
N THR A 267 5.11 -1.62 16.09
CA THR A 267 5.33 -0.64 17.15
C THR A 267 6.82 -0.28 17.28
N LEU A 268 7.15 0.78 18.00
CA LEU A 268 8.56 1.13 18.31
C LEU A 268 9.32 -0.02 19.00
N PRO A 269 8.74 -0.74 19.99
CA PRO A 269 9.39 -1.93 20.58
C PRO A 269 9.71 -3.02 19.54
N ASP A 270 8.89 -3.20 18.49
CA ASP A 270 9.17 -4.19 17.44
C ASP A 270 10.40 -3.77 16.61
N ILE A 271 10.47 -2.50 16.22
CA ILE A 271 11.62 -1.94 15.50
C ILE A 271 12.90 -2.06 16.35
N TYR A 272 12.81 -1.71 17.63
CA TYR A 272 13.93 -1.81 18.56
C TYR A 272 14.44 -3.24 18.70
N ARG A 273 13.53 -4.22 18.94
CA ARG A 273 13.90 -5.64 19.02
C ARG A 273 14.47 -6.15 17.69
N CYS A 274 13.95 -5.70 16.57
CA CYS A 274 14.48 -6.05 15.25
C CYS A 274 15.93 -5.55 15.11
N LEU A 275 16.22 -4.31 15.49
CA LEU A 275 17.58 -3.75 15.51
C LEU A 275 18.53 -4.51 16.46
N LEU A 276 18.02 -5.00 17.58
CA LEU A 276 18.79 -5.84 18.52
C LEU A 276 19.01 -7.28 18.03
N GLY A 277 18.30 -7.71 16.97
CA GLY A 277 18.33 -9.10 16.50
C GLY A 277 17.53 -10.07 17.41
N THR A 278 16.62 -9.56 18.23
CA THR A 278 15.77 -10.33 19.16
C THR A 278 14.31 -10.35 18.78
N GLY A 279 13.96 -9.78 17.62
CA GLY A 279 12.60 -9.71 17.09
C GLY A 279 12.57 -9.38 15.60
N GLY A 280 11.35 -9.22 15.07
CA GLY A 280 11.13 -9.13 13.64
C GLY A 280 11.29 -10.48 12.93
N GLU A 281 11.10 -10.46 11.63
CA GLU A 281 11.28 -11.64 10.77
C GLU A 281 12.20 -11.26 9.60
N GLN A 282 13.31 -11.95 9.44
CA GLN A 282 14.13 -11.81 8.26
C GLN A 282 13.44 -12.47 7.07
N ILE A 283 13.20 -11.69 6.03
CA ILE A 283 12.54 -12.16 4.81
C ILE A 283 13.51 -12.99 3.98
N THR A 284 13.14 -14.25 3.78
CA THR A 284 13.80 -15.18 2.87
C THR A 284 12.75 -15.75 1.91
N LEU A 285 13.09 -15.82 0.62
CA LEU A 285 12.19 -16.34 -0.40
C LEU A 285 12.93 -17.38 -1.24
N PRO A 286 12.26 -18.47 -1.68
CA PRO A 286 12.81 -19.44 -2.63
C PRO A 286 13.28 -18.76 -3.92
N ALA A 287 14.32 -19.30 -4.55
CA ALA A 287 14.95 -18.69 -5.73
C ALA A 287 14.00 -18.55 -6.93
N ASP A 288 13.11 -19.52 -7.12
CA ASP A 288 12.08 -19.50 -8.16
C ASP A 288 11.03 -18.42 -7.92
N ILE A 289 10.62 -18.21 -6.66
CA ILE A 289 9.73 -17.11 -6.25
C ILE A 289 10.43 -15.75 -6.47
N MET A 290 11.69 -15.63 -6.05
CA MET A 290 12.50 -14.41 -6.27
C MET A 290 12.57 -14.07 -7.76
N ALA A 291 12.87 -15.04 -8.61
CA ALA A 291 12.99 -14.83 -10.05
C ALA A 291 11.62 -14.50 -10.69
N GLY A 292 10.58 -15.29 -10.39
CA GLY A 292 9.24 -15.15 -10.97
C GLY A 292 8.57 -13.84 -10.58
N ALA A 293 8.42 -13.59 -9.28
CA ALA A 293 7.85 -12.35 -8.77
C ALA A 293 8.69 -11.12 -9.17
N GLY A 294 10.02 -11.28 -9.23
CA GLY A 294 10.92 -10.22 -9.65
C GLY A 294 10.67 -9.73 -11.08
N ARG A 295 10.29 -10.62 -12.02
CA ARG A 295 9.88 -10.19 -13.38
C ARG A 295 8.66 -9.28 -13.33
N CYS A 296 7.63 -9.74 -12.64
CA CYS A 296 6.36 -9.03 -12.49
C CYS A 296 6.54 -7.65 -11.82
N ILE A 297 7.34 -7.57 -10.75
CA ILE A 297 7.59 -6.33 -10.01
C ILE A 297 8.49 -5.37 -10.78
N ARG A 298 9.58 -5.85 -11.42
CA ARG A 298 10.45 -4.98 -12.23
C ARG A 298 9.68 -4.37 -13.40
N ARG A 299 8.80 -5.13 -14.06
CA ARG A 299 7.95 -4.57 -15.12
C ARG A 299 7.04 -3.44 -14.61
N MET A 300 6.56 -3.52 -13.36
CA MET A 300 5.85 -2.41 -12.72
C MET A 300 6.74 -1.16 -12.62
N VAL A 301 7.99 -1.32 -12.19
CA VAL A 301 8.93 -0.19 -12.06
C VAL A 301 9.28 0.41 -13.43
N GLU A 302 9.45 -0.42 -14.45
CA GLU A 302 9.76 0.01 -15.82
C GLU A 302 8.61 0.78 -16.48
N LEU A 303 7.36 0.36 -16.26
CA LEU A 303 6.17 0.96 -16.88
C LEU A 303 5.53 2.07 -16.04
N GLY A 304 5.82 2.11 -14.76
CA GLY A 304 5.16 3.01 -13.79
C GLY A 304 5.99 4.24 -13.41
N GLY A 305 7.21 4.38 -13.92
CA GLY A 305 8.16 5.49 -13.66
C GLY A 305 7.96 6.67 -14.56
#